data_0983b483770bcb5770b062b96df9f6f3
#
_entry.id   0983b483770bcb5770b062b96df9f6f3
#
_cell.length_a   1.000
_cell.length_b   1.000
_cell.length_c   1.000
_cell.angle_alpha   90.00
_cell.angle_beta   90.00
_cell.angle_gamma   90.00
#
_symmetry.space_group_name_H-M   'P 1'
#
loop_
_entity.id
_entity.type
_entity.pdbx_description
1 polymer ?
#
loop_
_entity_poly.entity_id
_entity_poly.type
_entity_poly.pdbx_seq_one_letter_code
_entity_poly.pdbx_strand_id
1 'polypeptide(L)'
;MENKKEKTAPDVSVGADTEQPIRKNTTSSISENGGNIKSFEELQREMQLRSDPSYLQTISMNELFDTQYRSKQPLIDGLLYPGTYIFAGSPKLGKSFLMAQLAYHVSTGTPLWNYTTRKGTVLYLALEDDYRRLKERLDRMFGTESTDNLYFSVSASQLGNGLDEQLARFVAEHKDTRLIIIDTLK
;
A
#
# COMPACT_ATOMS: atom_id res chain seq x y z
N MET A 1 -67.19 -16.10 15.70
CA MET A 1 -67.77 -14.96 14.94
C MET A 1 -66.65 -14.50 14.04
N GLU A 2 -66.47 -15.10 12.81
CA GLU A 2 -67.12 -14.68 11.57
C GLU A 2 -66.84 -13.19 11.26
N ASN A 3 -66.13 -12.84 10.20
CA ASN A 3 -66.37 -12.97 8.75
C ASN A 3 -65.09 -12.55 7.98
N LYS A 4 -64.51 -13.28 7.11
CA LYS A 4 -64.72 -13.63 5.68
C LYS A 4 -65.22 -12.47 4.82
N LYS A 5 -64.40 -12.12 3.82
CA LYS A 5 -64.70 -11.96 2.37
C LYS A 5 -63.44 -11.36 1.73
N GLU A 6 -62.74 -12.04 0.88
CA GLU A 6 -62.94 -12.43 -0.53
C GLU A 6 -62.75 -11.33 -1.55
N LYS A 7 -61.63 -11.55 -2.37
CA LYS A 7 -61.50 -11.52 -3.84
C LYS A 7 -61.88 -10.27 -4.60
N THR A 8 -60.93 -9.80 -5.41
CA THR A 8 -60.98 -9.92 -6.89
C THR A 8 -59.72 -9.34 -7.55
N ALA A 9 -59.06 -10.10 -8.41
CA ALA A 9 -58.42 -9.61 -9.65
C ALA A 9 -59.49 -9.79 -10.73
N PRO A 10 -59.37 -9.24 -11.95
CA PRO A 10 -58.22 -9.02 -12.81
C PRO A 10 -58.28 -7.67 -13.55
N ASP A 11 -57.25 -7.28 -14.27
CA ASP A 11 -57.35 -7.19 -15.73
C ASP A 11 -56.01 -6.95 -16.41
N VAL A 12 -55.86 -7.62 -17.54
CA VAL A 12 -54.75 -7.59 -18.46
C VAL A 12 -55.02 -6.50 -19.50
N SER A 13 -54.09 -5.62 -19.75
CA SER A 13 -54.04 -4.90 -21.04
C SER A 13 -52.60 -4.81 -21.55
N VAL A 14 -52.40 -5.46 -22.67
CA VAL A 14 -51.28 -5.40 -23.58
C VAL A 14 -51.22 -4.01 -24.24
N GLY A 15 -50.04 -3.44 -24.36
CA GLY A 15 -49.89 -2.25 -25.17
C GLY A 15 -48.49 -1.66 -25.23
N ALA A 16 -47.86 -1.97 -26.36
CA ALA A 16 -46.92 -1.14 -27.12
C ALA A 16 -45.49 -0.89 -26.63
N ASP A 17 -44.60 -1.46 -27.39
CA ASP A 17 -43.19 -1.11 -27.58
C ASP A 17 -42.91 0.38 -27.57
N THR A 18 -41.97 0.78 -26.70
CA THR A 18 -41.23 2.01 -26.91
C THR A 18 -39.79 1.74 -26.57
N GLU A 19 -38.97 1.63 -27.60
CA GLU A 19 -37.52 1.56 -27.51
C GLU A 19 -37.00 2.78 -26.72
N GLN A 20 -36.38 2.54 -25.58
CA GLN A 20 -35.59 3.55 -24.88
C GLN A 20 -34.13 3.44 -25.31
N PRO A 21 -33.45 4.55 -25.61
CA PRO A 21 -32.05 4.52 -26.04
C PRO A 21 -31.15 4.09 -24.91
N ILE A 22 -30.24 3.18 -25.24
CA ILE A 22 -29.15 2.72 -24.37
C ILE A 22 -28.34 3.92 -23.89
N ARG A 23 -28.48 4.26 -22.62
CA ARG A 23 -27.58 5.21 -21.95
C ARG A 23 -26.21 4.58 -21.86
N LYS A 24 -25.26 5.12 -22.61
CA LYS A 24 -23.84 4.84 -22.44
C LYS A 24 -23.46 5.28 -21.02
N ASN A 25 -23.21 4.35 -20.13
CA ASN A 25 -22.61 4.61 -18.85
C ASN A 25 -21.17 5.09 -19.07
N THR A 26 -20.98 6.39 -19.08
CA THR A 26 -19.67 7.01 -18.96
C THR A 26 -19.28 6.91 -17.48
N THR A 27 -18.46 5.95 -17.15
CA THR A 27 -17.85 5.87 -15.81
C THR A 27 -16.83 7.00 -15.69
N SER A 28 -17.28 8.15 -15.18
CA SER A 28 -16.40 9.25 -14.80
C SER A 28 -15.75 8.88 -13.47
N SER A 29 -14.51 8.44 -13.49
CA SER A 29 -13.67 8.41 -12.30
C SER A 29 -13.36 9.84 -11.88
N ILE A 30 -14.00 10.29 -10.81
CA ILE A 30 -13.74 11.59 -10.19
C ILE A 30 -12.38 11.51 -9.51
N SER A 31 -11.38 12.14 -10.10
CA SER A 31 -10.12 12.47 -9.45
C SER A 31 -10.24 13.88 -8.90
N GLU A 32 -10.44 14.02 -7.59
CA GLU A 32 -10.34 15.28 -6.88
C GLU A 32 -8.88 15.76 -6.83
N ASN A 33 -8.41 16.36 -7.88
CA ASN A 33 -7.23 17.23 -7.90
C ASN A 33 -7.38 18.15 -9.11
N GLY A 34 -7.30 19.47 -8.88
CA GLY A 34 -7.39 20.51 -9.90
C GLY A 34 -6.25 20.44 -10.94
N GLY A 35 -6.17 19.35 -11.66
CA GLY A 35 -5.32 19.10 -12.80
C GLY A 35 -6.21 18.80 -14.01
N ASN A 36 -5.81 19.29 -15.15
CA ASN A 36 -6.46 19.08 -16.44
C ASN A 36 -6.88 17.60 -16.61
N ILE A 37 -8.17 17.32 -16.72
CA ILE A 37 -8.70 15.96 -16.90
C ILE A 37 -8.26 15.49 -18.28
N LYS A 38 -7.25 14.63 -18.34
CA LYS A 38 -6.77 14.01 -19.58
C LYS A 38 -7.84 13.11 -20.16
N SER A 39 -8.06 13.17 -21.47
CA SER A 39 -8.96 12.26 -22.15
C SER A 39 -8.44 10.81 -22.07
N PHE A 40 -9.33 9.84 -22.25
CA PHE A 40 -8.94 8.41 -22.28
C PHE A 40 -7.91 8.12 -23.37
N GLU A 41 -8.03 8.79 -24.51
CA GLU A 41 -7.09 8.67 -25.64
C GLU A 41 -5.69 9.23 -25.29
N GLU A 42 -5.64 10.35 -24.55
CA GLU A 42 -4.38 10.90 -24.06
C GLU A 42 -3.70 9.99 -23.05
N LEU A 43 -4.46 9.36 -22.16
CA LEU A 43 -3.94 8.38 -21.19
C LEU A 43 -3.40 7.13 -21.88
N GLN A 44 -4.11 6.60 -22.89
CA GLN A 44 -3.63 5.46 -23.67
C GLN A 44 -2.33 5.79 -24.41
N ARG A 45 -2.26 6.96 -25.04
CA ARG A 45 -1.06 7.42 -25.76
C ARG A 45 0.13 7.59 -24.81
N GLU A 46 -0.10 8.16 -23.61
CA GLU A 46 0.93 8.29 -22.60
C GLU A 46 1.42 6.94 -22.08
N MET A 47 0.53 5.96 -21.88
CA MET A 47 0.89 4.60 -21.52
C MET A 47 1.73 3.90 -22.59
N GLN A 48 1.38 4.06 -23.89
CA GLN A 48 2.15 3.52 -25.00
C GLN A 48 3.54 4.14 -25.06
N LEU A 49 3.66 5.46 -24.90
CA LEU A 49 4.96 6.16 -24.89
C LEU A 49 5.84 5.68 -23.72
N ARG A 50 5.26 5.49 -22.53
CA ARG A 50 6.00 4.99 -21.35
C ARG A 50 6.49 3.55 -21.49
N SER A 51 5.89 2.78 -22.40
CA SER A 51 6.31 1.41 -22.72
C SER A 51 7.46 1.35 -23.72
N ASP A 52 7.80 2.47 -24.36
CA ASP A 52 8.92 2.56 -25.31
C ASP A 52 10.23 2.76 -24.50
N PRO A 53 11.21 1.83 -24.59
CA PRO A 53 12.49 1.95 -23.90
C PRO A 53 13.32 3.19 -24.31
N SER A 54 13.03 3.76 -25.49
CA SER A 54 13.71 4.98 -25.99
C SER A 54 13.08 6.27 -25.49
N TYR A 55 11.89 6.19 -24.85
CA TYR A 55 11.16 7.37 -24.40
C TYR A 55 11.69 7.87 -23.06
N LEU A 56 12.27 9.06 -23.05
CA LEU A 56 12.65 9.78 -21.83
C LEU A 56 11.52 10.72 -21.41
N GLN A 57 10.88 10.43 -20.30
CA GLN A 57 9.85 11.30 -19.74
C GLN A 57 10.50 12.59 -19.20
N THR A 58 10.19 13.72 -19.80
CA THR A 58 10.70 15.03 -19.41
C THR A 58 9.54 15.98 -19.10
N ILE A 59 9.79 16.94 -18.23
CA ILE A 59 8.93 18.09 -17.98
C ILE A 59 9.75 19.36 -18.12
N SER A 60 9.13 20.45 -18.55
CA SER A 60 9.80 21.74 -18.61
C SER A 60 9.98 22.34 -17.20
N MET A 61 10.89 23.29 -17.07
CA MET A 61 11.10 24.02 -15.82
C MET A 61 9.84 24.76 -15.36
N ASN A 62 9.06 25.31 -16.29
CA ASN A 62 7.81 25.99 -15.99
C ASN A 62 6.79 25.00 -15.42
N GLU A 63 6.58 23.85 -16.08
CA GLU A 63 5.68 22.81 -15.59
C GLU A 63 6.13 22.27 -14.22
N LEU A 64 7.44 22.17 -13.97
CA LEU A 64 7.98 21.74 -12.68
C LEU A 64 7.61 22.72 -11.56
N PHE A 65 7.69 24.03 -11.81
CA PHE A 65 7.36 25.06 -10.84
C PHE A 65 5.85 25.23 -10.64
N ASP A 66 5.06 25.04 -11.70
CA ASP A 66 3.60 25.13 -11.63
C ASP A 66 2.95 23.89 -10.99
N THR A 67 3.70 22.77 -10.96
CA THR A 67 3.19 21.52 -10.38
C THR A 67 3.32 21.52 -8.86
N GLN A 68 2.19 21.43 -8.17
CA GLN A 68 2.19 21.26 -6.72
C GLN A 68 2.52 19.81 -6.35
N TYR A 69 3.74 19.57 -5.91
CA TYR A 69 4.16 18.28 -5.38
C TYR A 69 3.75 18.15 -3.91
N ARG A 70 2.89 17.19 -3.60
CA ARG A 70 2.58 16.87 -2.19
C ARG A 70 3.82 16.34 -1.51
N SER A 71 4.26 16.99 -0.44
CA SER A 71 5.34 16.47 0.39
C SER A 71 4.92 15.11 0.97
N LYS A 72 5.75 14.09 0.72
CA LYS A 72 5.54 12.77 1.33
C LYS A 72 5.75 12.90 2.84
N GLN A 73 4.73 12.56 3.59
CA GLN A 73 4.80 12.65 5.04
C GLN A 73 5.80 11.62 5.59
N PRO A 74 6.65 11.96 6.57
CA PRO A 74 7.61 11.04 7.15
C PRO A 74 6.91 9.85 7.82
N LEU A 75 7.58 8.71 7.86
CA LEU A 75 7.15 7.54 8.61
C LEU A 75 7.46 7.70 10.10
N ILE A 76 8.62 8.28 10.39
CA ILE A 76 9.02 8.72 11.73
C ILE A 76 9.46 10.18 11.58
N ASP A 77 8.77 11.09 12.24
CA ASP A 77 8.95 12.53 12.07
C ASP A 77 10.41 12.93 12.35
N GLY A 78 11.01 13.65 11.39
CA GLY A 78 12.40 14.08 11.48
C GLY A 78 13.47 13.00 11.34
N LEU A 79 13.09 11.71 11.24
CA LEU A 79 14.04 10.60 11.19
C LEU A 79 13.93 9.75 9.91
N LEU A 80 12.73 9.32 9.52
CA LEU A 80 12.54 8.38 8.42
C LEU A 80 11.43 8.83 7.47
N TYR A 81 11.83 9.15 6.25
CA TYR A 81 10.95 9.56 5.16
C TYR A 81 10.68 8.38 4.21
N PRO A 82 9.61 8.44 3.38
CA PRO A 82 9.40 7.43 2.33
C PRO A 82 10.58 7.40 1.35
N GLY A 83 11.14 6.20 1.14
CA GLY A 83 12.28 5.97 0.26
C GLY A 83 12.92 4.62 0.52
N THR A 84 14.01 4.33 -0.19
CA THR A 84 14.82 3.13 0.01
C THR A 84 16.11 3.53 0.71
N TYR A 85 16.45 2.81 1.78
CA TYR A 85 17.61 3.09 2.62
C TYR A 85 18.47 1.85 2.77
N ILE A 86 19.77 2.04 2.81
CA ILE A 86 20.74 1.00 3.17
C ILE A 86 21.33 1.35 4.53
N PHE A 87 21.11 0.47 5.51
CA PHE A 87 21.67 0.62 6.85
C PHE A 87 22.88 -0.31 7.01
N ALA A 88 24.06 0.23 6.88
CA ALA A 88 25.32 -0.50 6.91
C ALA A 88 26.10 -0.26 8.21
N GLY A 89 26.91 -1.22 8.60
CA GLY A 89 27.78 -1.14 9.79
C GLY A 89 28.43 -2.48 10.09
N SER A 90 29.47 -2.47 10.92
CA SER A 90 30.22 -3.68 11.32
C SER A 90 29.30 -4.73 11.98
N PRO A 91 29.65 -6.01 11.91
CA PRO A 91 28.93 -7.06 12.65
C PRO A 91 28.83 -6.75 14.14
N LYS A 92 27.77 -7.23 14.78
CA LYS A 92 27.51 -7.11 16.25
C LYS A 92 27.29 -5.69 16.79
N LEU A 93 27.11 -4.68 15.95
CA LEU A 93 26.74 -3.30 16.37
C LEU A 93 25.28 -3.12 16.79
N GLY A 94 24.48 -4.19 16.81
CA GLY A 94 23.07 -4.10 17.17
C GLY A 94 22.13 -3.65 16.04
N LYS A 95 22.55 -3.74 14.76
CA LYS A 95 21.72 -3.36 13.62
C LYS A 95 20.33 -4.00 13.65
N SER A 96 20.27 -5.33 13.81
CA SER A 96 19.00 -6.07 13.86
C SER A 96 18.12 -5.68 15.07
N PHE A 97 18.74 -5.26 16.20
CA PHE A 97 17.98 -4.71 17.34
C PHE A 97 17.35 -3.38 17.00
N LEU A 98 18.09 -2.48 16.35
CA LEU A 98 17.54 -1.19 15.91
C LEU A 98 16.44 -1.39 14.86
N MET A 99 16.63 -2.30 13.91
CA MET A 99 15.60 -2.62 12.91
C MET A 99 14.34 -3.21 13.55
N ALA A 100 14.48 -4.07 14.57
CA ALA A 100 13.35 -4.59 15.33
C ALA A 100 12.62 -3.48 16.12
N GLN A 101 13.35 -2.52 16.71
CA GLN A 101 12.73 -1.34 17.33
C GLN A 101 11.95 -0.49 16.32
N LEU A 102 12.56 -0.16 15.18
CA LEU A 102 11.84 0.57 14.11
C LEU A 102 10.57 -0.15 13.70
N ALA A 103 10.65 -1.47 13.46
CA ALA A 103 9.52 -2.31 13.10
C ALA A 103 8.40 -2.26 14.13
N TYR A 104 8.75 -2.44 15.40
CA TYR A 104 7.78 -2.43 16.51
C TYR A 104 7.09 -1.08 16.64
N HIS A 105 7.84 0.01 16.69
CA HIS A 105 7.28 1.35 16.86
C HIS A 105 6.40 1.78 15.68
N VAL A 106 6.76 1.41 14.45
CA VAL A 106 5.91 1.66 13.27
C VAL A 106 4.64 0.80 13.32
N SER A 107 4.73 -0.47 13.69
CA SER A 107 3.57 -1.36 13.73
C SER A 107 2.57 -1.01 14.84
N THR A 108 3.04 -0.47 15.95
CA THR A 108 2.20 -0.04 17.08
C THR A 108 1.75 1.42 16.98
N GLY A 109 2.53 2.27 16.29
CA GLY A 109 2.34 3.72 16.26
C GLY A 109 2.84 4.42 17.53
N THR A 110 3.58 3.72 18.39
CA THR A 110 4.19 4.31 19.57
C THR A 110 5.41 5.14 19.19
N PRO A 111 5.67 6.28 19.84
CA PRO A 111 6.83 7.11 19.52
C PRO A 111 8.14 6.32 19.68
N LEU A 112 9.04 6.48 18.70
CA LEU A 112 10.40 5.99 18.81
C LEU A 112 11.26 7.09 19.44
N TRP A 113 11.76 6.88 20.65
CA TRP A 113 12.39 7.93 21.47
C TRP A 113 11.46 9.15 21.59
N ASN A 114 11.87 10.31 21.06
CA ASN A 114 11.07 11.54 21.05
C ASN A 114 10.40 11.83 19.70
N TYR A 115 10.47 10.87 18.74
CA TYR A 115 9.95 11.06 17.39
C TYR A 115 8.58 10.42 17.26
N THR A 116 7.62 11.17 16.75
CA THR A 116 6.28 10.65 16.42
C THR A 116 6.35 9.64 15.30
N THR A 117 5.68 8.52 15.47
CA THR A 117 5.69 7.42 14.51
C THR A 117 4.30 7.23 13.90
N ARG A 118 4.23 7.02 12.60
CA ARG A 118 2.98 6.71 11.89
C ARG A 118 2.73 5.22 11.90
N LYS A 119 1.62 4.83 12.52
CA LYS A 119 1.19 3.42 12.55
C LYS A 119 0.91 2.87 11.16
N GLY A 120 1.31 1.64 10.91
CA GLY A 120 0.98 0.85 9.72
C GLY A 120 1.59 -0.53 9.77
N THR A 121 1.24 -1.35 8.77
CA THR A 121 1.78 -2.71 8.66
C THR A 121 3.26 -2.70 8.30
N VAL A 122 4.01 -3.57 8.95
CA VAL A 122 5.45 -3.76 8.75
C VAL A 122 5.74 -5.20 8.38
N LEU A 123 6.54 -5.41 7.33
CA LEU A 123 7.14 -6.69 6.99
C LEU A 123 8.62 -6.69 7.36
N TYR A 124 9.04 -7.67 8.16
CA TYR A 124 10.45 -7.86 8.54
C TYR A 124 10.95 -9.21 8.01
N LEU A 125 11.83 -9.19 7.03
CA LEU A 125 12.52 -10.36 6.51
C LEU A 125 13.80 -10.57 7.31
N ALA A 126 13.80 -11.51 8.25
CA ALA A 126 14.94 -11.85 9.13
C ALA A 126 15.71 -13.03 8.53
N LEU A 127 16.41 -12.79 7.42
CA LEU A 127 16.98 -13.86 6.56
C LEU A 127 18.20 -14.59 7.15
N GLU A 128 18.76 -14.09 8.24
CA GLU A 128 19.86 -14.75 8.98
C GLU A 128 19.41 -15.38 10.30
N ASP A 129 18.10 -15.31 10.60
CA ASP A 129 17.53 -15.83 11.84
C ASP A 129 16.66 -17.06 11.62
N ASP A 130 16.30 -17.72 12.72
CA ASP A 130 15.17 -18.62 12.83
C ASP A 130 14.09 -18.05 13.75
N TYR A 131 12.87 -18.57 13.67
CA TYR A 131 11.74 -18.04 14.46
C TYR A 131 11.94 -18.14 15.97
N ARG A 132 12.69 -19.14 16.47
CA ARG A 132 12.98 -19.27 17.90
C ARG A 132 13.89 -18.15 18.38
N ARG A 133 15.00 -17.89 17.68
CA ARG A 133 15.95 -16.83 18.00
C ARG A 133 15.31 -15.46 17.87
N LEU A 134 14.48 -15.28 16.84
CA LEU A 134 13.72 -14.06 16.63
C LEU A 134 12.75 -13.81 17.78
N LYS A 135 11.99 -14.83 18.20
CA LYS A 135 11.10 -14.75 19.37
C LYS A 135 11.87 -14.40 20.63
N GLU A 136 12.96 -15.10 20.96
CA GLU A 136 13.78 -14.83 22.13
C GLU A 136 14.34 -13.40 22.15
N ARG A 137 14.65 -12.83 20.98
CA ARG A 137 15.06 -11.44 20.84
C ARG A 137 13.92 -10.48 21.13
N LEU A 138 12.76 -10.70 20.53
CA LEU A 138 11.60 -9.85 20.70
C LEU A 138 11.08 -9.88 22.15
N ASP A 139 11.04 -11.06 22.78
CA ASP A 139 10.68 -11.21 24.19
C ASP A 139 11.61 -10.40 25.12
N ARG A 140 12.91 -10.36 24.82
CA ARG A 140 13.89 -9.54 25.59
C ARG A 140 13.73 -8.05 25.35
N MET A 141 13.27 -7.63 24.16
CA MET A 141 13.12 -6.23 23.80
C MET A 141 11.79 -5.62 24.25
N PHE A 142 10.72 -6.38 24.11
CA PHE A 142 9.33 -5.88 24.23
C PHE A 142 8.50 -6.67 25.25
N GLY A 143 9.07 -7.70 25.86
CA GLY A 143 8.31 -8.58 26.78
C GLY A 143 7.20 -9.32 26.07
N THR A 144 6.00 -9.29 26.66
CA THR A 144 4.80 -9.96 26.11
C THR A 144 3.94 -9.05 25.21
N GLU A 145 4.38 -7.82 24.97
CA GLU A 145 3.64 -6.90 24.12
C GLU A 145 3.68 -7.37 22.66
N SER A 146 2.52 -7.45 22.03
CA SER A 146 2.38 -7.94 20.67
C SER A 146 1.53 -6.98 19.83
N THR A 147 1.61 -7.14 18.50
CA THR A 147 0.85 -6.37 17.53
C THR A 147 0.54 -7.23 16.30
N ASP A 148 -0.67 -7.09 15.76
CA ASP A 148 -1.09 -7.77 14.54
C ASP A 148 -0.56 -7.10 13.25
N ASN A 149 0.12 -5.97 13.38
CA ASN A 149 0.64 -5.19 12.25
C ASN A 149 2.13 -5.44 11.97
N LEU A 150 2.77 -6.41 12.63
CA LEU A 150 4.18 -6.76 12.42
C LEU A 150 4.32 -8.20 11.99
N TYR A 151 4.73 -8.39 10.75
CA TYR A 151 4.87 -9.68 10.11
C TYR A 151 6.36 -10.03 9.94
N PHE A 152 6.69 -11.30 10.17
CA PHE A 152 8.05 -11.81 10.03
C PHE A 152 8.13 -12.95 9.03
N SER A 153 9.23 -12.97 8.26
CA SER A 153 9.64 -14.14 7.51
C SER A 153 11.14 -14.39 7.70
N VAL A 154 11.53 -15.65 7.87
CA VAL A 154 12.94 -16.08 7.96
C VAL A 154 13.47 -16.60 6.63
N SER A 155 12.64 -16.57 5.59
CA SER A 155 13.00 -16.97 4.23
C SER A 155 12.31 -16.08 3.21
N ALA A 156 13.01 -15.84 2.10
CA ALA A 156 12.46 -15.12 0.95
C ALA A 156 13.20 -15.58 -0.32
N SER A 157 12.60 -15.33 -1.47
CA SER A 157 13.28 -15.47 -2.76
C SER A 157 14.41 -14.46 -2.91
N GLN A 158 15.28 -14.66 -3.87
CA GLN A 158 16.39 -13.75 -4.13
C GLN A 158 15.90 -12.49 -4.84
N LEU A 159 16.62 -11.40 -4.64
CA LEU A 159 16.39 -10.15 -5.38
C LEU A 159 16.56 -10.41 -6.89
N GLY A 160 15.59 -9.95 -7.69
CA GLY A 160 15.54 -10.21 -9.12
C GLY A 160 15.15 -11.65 -9.50
N ASN A 161 14.78 -12.49 -8.54
CA ASN A 161 14.34 -13.85 -8.76
C ASN A 161 13.20 -14.24 -7.80
N GLY A 162 12.08 -13.51 -7.86
CA GLY A 162 10.86 -13.80 -7.14
C GLY A 162 10.63 -13.01 -5.84
N LEU A 163 11.61 -12.26 -5.33
CA LEU A 163 11.40 -11.41 -4.15
C LEU A 163 10.43 -10.27 -4.47
N ASP A 164 10.55 -9.69 -5.64
CA ASP A 164 9.72 -8.54 -6.06
C ASP A 164 8.24 -8.93 -6.09
N GLU A 165 7.91 -10.11 -6.61
CA GLU A 165 6.56 -10.66 -6.64
C GLU A 165 6.05 -10.98 -5.23
N GLN A 166 6.90 -11.52 -4.34
CA GLN A 166 6.54 -11.78 -2.95
C GLN A 166 6.21 -10.48 -2.21
N LEU A 167 7.02 -9.44 -2.36
CA LEU A 167 6.79 -8.13 -1.77
C LEU A 167 5.54 -7.45 -2.34
N ALA A 168 5.36 -7.50 -3.66
CA ALA A 168 4.17 -6.94 -4.32
C ALA A 168 2.88 -7.62 -3.83
N ARG A 169 2.91 -8.95 -3.67
CA ARG A 169 1.78 -9.70 -3.14
C ARG A 169 1.48 -9.30 -1.69
N PHE A 170 2.49 -9.25 -0.82
CA PHE A 170 2.32 -8.84 0.57
C PHE A 170 1.69 -7.44 0.67
N VAL A 171 2.20 -6.46 -0.10
CA VAL A 171 1.65 -5.10 -0.13
C VAL A 171 0.22 -5.07 -0.70
N ALA A 172 -0.10 -5.96 -1.64
CA ALA A 172 -1.46 -6.07 -2.18
C ALA A 172 -2.46 -6.60 -1.14
N GLU A 173 -2.03 -7.53 -0.29
CA GLU A 173 -2.81 -8.10 0.81
C GLU A 173 -2.90 -7.14 2.02
N HIS A 174 -1.86 -6.33 2.26
CA HIS A 174 -1.74 -5.37 3.36
C HIS A 174 -1.60 -3.94 2.86
N LYS A 175 -2.72 -3.30 2.51
CA LYS A 175 -2.76 -1.95 1.87
C LYS A 175 -2.19 -0.83 2.72
N ASP A 176 -2.12 -1.00 4.02
CA ASP A 176 -1.53 -0.07 4.98
C ASP A 176 -0.05 -0.33 5.27
N THR A 177 0.62 -1.16 4.46
CA THR A 177 2.06 -1.42 4.57
C THR A 177 2.85 -0.12 4.45
N ARG A 178 3.67 0.17 5.46
CA ARG A 178 4.47 1.39 5.55
C ARG A 178 5.96 1.15 5.59
N LEU A 179 6.39 -0.04 6.02
CA LEU A 179 7.81 -0.37 6.16
C LEU A 179 8.05 -1.82 5.78
N ILE A 180 9.08 -2.03 4.98
CA ILE A 180 9.63 -3.35 4.69
C ILE A 180 11.10 -3.32 5.10
N ILE A 181 11.51 -4.26 5.95
CA ILE A 181 12.89 -4.42 6.41
C ILE A 181 13.42 -5.72 5.87
N ILE A 182 14.61 -5.69 5.28
CA ILE A 182 15.34 -6.87 4.82
C ILE A 182 16.66 -6.96 5.60
N ASP A 183 16.74 -7.89 6.52
CA ASP A 183 17.89 -8.10 7.43
C ASP A 183 18.42 -9.53 7.26
N THR A 184 19.40 -9.79 6.47
CA THR A 184 20.33 -8.98 5.70
C THR A 184 20.25 -9.33 4.21
N LEU A 185 20.56 -8.39 3.32
CA LEU A 185 20.81 -8.68 1.90
C LEU A 185 22.18 -9.38 1.77
N LYS A 186 22.21 -10.53 1.09
CA LYS A 186 23.42 -11.26 0.68
C LYS A 186 23.62 -11.16 -0.82
#